data_e1a48e1652094c412b33adc3e424dcf9
#
_entry.id   e1a48e1652094c412b33adc3e424dcf9
#
_cell.length_a   1.000
_cell.length_b   1.000
_cell.length_c   1.000
_cell.angle_alpha   90.00
_cell.angle_beta   90.00
_cell.angle_gamma   90.00
#
_symmetry.space_group_name_H-M   'P 1'
#
loop_
_entity.id
_entity.type
_entity.pdbx_description
1 polymer ?
#
loop_
_entity_poly.entity_id
_entity_poly.type
_entity_poly.pdbx_seq_one_letter_code
_entity_poly.pdbx_strand_id
1 'polypeptide(L)'
;MELEDYLIRIRRKIHANPELAFQEKETAALVADELRHAGVHLETRVGGTGVVGILEGGGPGHTVALRADMDALPLQELSGEEFASRSEGVMHACGHDSHVAMLLGAARILTNHQAELKGTVKFLFQPAEEAAEKGGGAMPMIEAGVLEKPKVDYVFGLHIFSNFPSRTFALRPGPLMAASGTFRIRVLGRGGHGSAPHQTIDPVFVAAQLITALQGIRSRMVDPVEPLVVSVCSVHSGTRNNIIPDDAVLEGTMRTVDEATKRRVTSLIRRISFSVCKTFGAHCEVEIEDAYPVTVNNPVVEADVFKLLRTIPGTKTVEVPPLLVAEDFSFFLRKAPGTYYFLGTRNARKGCVSPNHSSRFRVDEDVMKHGADSLALLAFEFSGRGAR
;
A
#
# COMPACT_ATOMS: atom_id res chain seq x y z
N MET A 1 15.51 28.49 -4.43
CA MET A 1 14.94 27.77 -3.28
C MET A 1 15.67 26.45 -3.21
N GLU A 2 16.33 26.17 -2.11
CA GLU A 2 17.01 24.90 -1.87
C GLU A 2 16.02 23.73 -1.96
N LEU A 3 16.52 22.55 -2.30
CA LEU A 3 15.66 21.38 -2.51
C LEU A 3 14.87 21.02 -1.23
N GLU A 4 15.51 21.08 -0.08
CA GLU A 4 14.88 20.74 1.21
C GLU A 4 13.70 21.67 1.52
N ASP A 5 13.87 23.00 1.36
CA ASP A 5 12.77 23.96 1.55
C ASP A 5 11.61 23.70 0.58
N TYR A 6 11.94 23.31 -0.66
CA TYR A 6 10.94 22.95 -1.67
C TYR A 6 10.12 21.74 -1.23
N LEU A 7 10.79 20.66 -0.81
CA LEU A 7 10.14 19.42 -0.37
C LEU A 7 9.21 19.67 0.82
N ILE A 8 9.69 20.41 1.83
CA ILE A 8 8.91 20.78 3.02
C ILE A 8 7.69 21.62 2.63
N ARG A 9 7.84 22.61 1.78
CA ARG A 9 6.74 23.44 1.30
C ARG A 9 5.67 22.64 0.58
N ILE A 10 6.07 21.76 -0.34
CA ILE A 10 5.12 20.90 -1.09
C ILE A 10 4.38 19.97 -0.14
N ARG A 11 5.13 19.21 0.68
CA ARG A 11 4.53 18.30 1.66
C ARG A 11 3.50 18.99 2.54
N ARG A 12 3.87 20.11 3.19
CA ARG A 12 2.99 20.83 4.12
C ARG A 12 1.75 21.42 3.44
N LYS A 13 1.87 21.82 2.17
CA LYS A 13 0.72 22.30 1.38
C LYS A 13 -0.29 21.18 1.12
N ILE A 14 0.18 19.97 0.78
CA ILE A 14 -0.66 18.78 0.57
C ILE A 14 -1.24 18.31 1.91
N HIS A 15 -0.41 18.22 2.95
CA HIS A 15 -0.81 17.78 4.28
C HIS A 15 -1.96 18.60 4.88
N ALA A 16 -1.91 19.93 4.69
CA ALA A 16 -2.95 20.83 5.16
C ALA A 16 -4.27 20.72 4.38
N ASN A 17 -4.28 20.11 3.20
CA ASN A 17 -5.45 19.97 2.34
C ASN A 17 -5.57 18.52 1.83
N PRO A 18 -5.73 17.53 2.73
CA PRO A 18 -5.77 16.13 2.36
C PRO A 18 -7.08 15.78 1.65
N GLU A 19 -6.99 14.91 0.67
CA GLU A 19 -8.10 14.44 -0.14
C GLU A 19 -8.18 12.92 -0.11
N LEU A 20 -9.40 12.37 -0.02
CA LEU A 20 -9.64 10.93 0.00
C LEU A 20 -9.45 10.31 -1.39
N ALA A 21 -9.33 8.99 -1.40
CA ALA A 21 -9.18 8.15 -2.58
C ALA A 21 -10.15 8.54 -3.72
N PHE A 22 -9.62 8.74 -4.92
CA PHE A 22 -10.27 9.22 -6.14
C PHE A 22 -10.89 10.64 -6.05
N GLN A 23 -10.52 11.41 -5.01
CA GLN A 23 -10.95 12.80 -4.83
C GLN A 23 -9.76 13.77 -4.82
N GLU A 24 -8.55 13.32 -5.12
CA GLU A 24 -7.27 14.03 -5.03
C GLU A 24 -7.12 15.10 -6.15
N LYS A 25 -8.09 16.01 -6.27
CA LYS A 25 -8.16 17.00 -7.35
C LYS A 25 -7.15 18.14 -7.19
N GLU A 26 -7.07 18.68 -5.98
CA GLU A 26 -6.16 19.78 -5.65
C GLU A 26 -4.71 19.27 -5.61
N THR A 27 -4.49 18.08 -5.07
CA THR A 27 -3.18 17.41 -5.07
C THR A 27 -2.72 17.13 -6.49
N ALA A 28 -3.58 16.57 -7.34
CA ALA A 28 -3.28 16.32 -8.76
C ALA A 28 -3.01 17.61 -9.55
N ALA A 29 -3.77 18.69 -9.28
CA ALA A 29 -3.55 19.98 -9.89
C ALA A 29 -2.19 20.58 -9.48
N LEU A 30 -1.83 20.51 -8.18
CA LEU A 30 -0.53 20.93 -7.69
C LEU A 30 0.61 20.15 -8.36
N VAL A 31 0.49 18.84 -8.43
CA VAL A 31 1.48 17.97 -9.09
C VAL A 31 1.64 18.37 -10.57
N ALA A 32 0.54 18.54 -11.28
CA ALA A 32 0.57 18.94 -12.68
C ALA A 32 1.24 20.30 -12.88
N ASP A 33 0.98 21.25 -12.00
CA ASP A 33 1.59 22.59 -12.07
C ASP A 33 3.10 22.57 -11.77
N GLU A 34 3.54 21.82 -10.76
CA GLU A 34 4.96 21.69 -10.42
C GLU A 34 5.73 20.96 -11.54
N LEU A 35 5.14 19.93 -12.18
CA LEU A 35 5.76 19.26 -13.33
C LEU A 35 5.86 20.17 -14.56
N ARG A 36 4.81 20.99 -14.86
CA ARG A 36 4.88 21.98 -15.95
C ARG A 36 5.98 23.01 -15.71
N HIS A 37 6.10 23.52 -14.50
CA HIS A 37 7.17 24.45 -14.13
C HIS A 37 8.57 23.83 -14.25
N ALA A 38 8.67 22.51 -14.06
CA ALA A 38 9.91 21.77 -14.28
C ALA A 38 10.17 21.43 -15.76
N GLY A 39 9.25 21.76 -16.68
CA GLY A 39 9.39 21.46 -18.11
C GLY A 39 9.12 20.00 -18.47
N VAL A 40 8.46 19.24 -17.60
CA VAL A 40 8.11 17.83 -17.83
C VAL A 40 6.81 17.76 -18.65
N HIS A 41 6.78 16.95 -19.71
CA HIS A 41 5.55 16.63 -20.42
C HIS A 41 4.64 15.80 -19.51
N LEU A 42 3.31 16.07 -19.49
CA LEU A 42 2.43 15.41 -18.56
C LEU A 42 1.03 15.09 -19.15
N GLU A 43 0.45 14.04 -18.60
CA GLU A 43 -0.94 13.64 -18.77
C GLU A 43 -1.66 13.67 -17.42
N THR A 44 -2.90 14.14 -17.41
CA THR A 44 -3.73 14.21 -16.19
C THR A 44 -4.95 13.35 -16.31
N ARG A 45 -5.60 13.03 -15.17
CA ARG A 45 -6.79 12.16 -15.09
C ARG A 45 -6.53 10.73 -15.57
N VAL A 46 -5.34 10.24 -15.36
CA VAL A 46 -4.95 8.89 -15.74
C VAL A 46 -5.36 7.92 -14.63
N GLY A 47 -6.24 6.97 -14.95
CA GLY A 47 -6.76 6.04 -13.94
C GLY A 47 -7.59 6.71 -12.83
N GLY A 48 -8.26 7.82 -13.15
CA GLY A 48 -9.02 8.65 -12.19
C GLY A 48 -8.42 10.03 -12.04
N THR A 49 -7.92 10.37 -10.84
CA THR A 49 -7.24 11.65 -10.55
C THR A 49 -5.73 11.60 -10.81
N GLY A 50 -5.18 10.47 -11.28
CA GLY A 50 -3.75 10.28 -11.47
C GLY A 50 -3.10 11.24 -12.46
N VAL A 51 -1.80 11.52 -12.25
CA VAL A 51 -0.97 12.36 -13.11
C VAL A 51 0.28 11.57 -13.52
N VAL A 52 0.62 11.64 -14.80
CA VAL A 52 1.84 11.02 -15.35
C VAL A 52 2.72 12.09 -15.96
N GLY A 53 3.94 12.23 -15.44
CA GLY A 53 4.99 13.05 -16.08
C GLY A 53 5.90 12.18 -16.92
N ILE A 54 6.39 12.70 -18.04
CA ILE A 54 7.34 12.03 -18.93
C ILE A 54 8.51 12.96 -19.20
N LEU A 55 9.72 12.51 -18.85
CA LEU A 55 10.98 13.20 -19.08
C LEU A 55 11.87 12.35 -20.00
N GLU A 56 12.10 12.82 -21.20
CA GLU A 56 13.05 12.22 -22.14
C GLU A 56 14.48 12.71 -21.83
N GLY A 57 15.42 11.78 -21.70
CA GLY A 57 16.82 12.10 -21.47
C GLY A 57 17.57 12.51 -22.74
N GLY A 58 18.84 12.92 -22.59
CA GLY A 58 19.71 13.37 -23.67
C GLY A 58 20.24 12.27 -24.60
N GLY A 59 19.87 11.01 -24.39
CA GLY A 59 20.34 9.91 -25.24
C GLY A 59 19.53 8.62 -25.03
N PRO A 60 19.80 7.58 -25.84
CA PRO A 60 19.08 6.32 -25.77
C PRO A 60 19.31 5.60 -24.43
N GLY A 61 18.32 4.85 -23.99
CA GLY A 61 18.36 4.08 -22.75
C GLY A 61 17.01 3.42 -22.43
N HIS A 62 16.88 2.90 -21.23
CA HIS A 62 15.67 2.27 -20.74
C HIS A 62 14.64 3.28 -20.28
N THR A 63 13.38 2.85 -20.21
CA THR A 63 12.30 3.61 -19.58
C THR A 63 12.14 3.16 -18.13
N VAL A 64 12.28 4.10 -17.20
CA VAL A 64 12.12 3.88 -15.75
C VAL A 64 10.87 4.59 -15.28
N ALA A 65 10.00 3.89 -14.56
CA ALA A 65 8.86 4.49 -13.87
C ALA A 65 9.15 4.65 -12.38
N LEU A 66 8.86 5.84 -11.86
CA LEU A 66 8.90 6.16 -10.44
C LEU A 66 7.49 6.46 -9.96
N ARG A 67 7.05 5.90 -8.83
CA ARG A 67 5.68 6.06 -8.33
C ARG A 67 5.63 6.73 -6.96
N ALA A 68 4.65 7.62 -6.81
CA ALA A 68 4.15 8.12 -5.52
C ALA A 68 2.62 8.07 -5.51
N ASP A 69 2.05 7.63 -4.41
CA ASP A 69 0.62 7.70 -4.12
C ASP A 69 0.22 9.10 -3.63
N MET A 70 -1.08 9.45 -3.72
CA MET A 70 -1.54 10.83 -3.45
C MET A 70 -2.64 10.94 -2.39
N ASP A 71 -3.35 9.86 -2.10
CA ASP A 71 -4.56 9.88 -1.28
C ASP A 71 -4.30 9.95 0.22
N ALA A 72 -5.30 10.43 0.95
CA ALA A 72 -5.35 10.53 2.40
C ALA A 72 -6.36 9.55 2.99
N LEU A 73 -6.36 9.44 4.32
CA LEU A 73 -7.22 8.54 5.09
C LEU A 73 -8.38 9.28 5.76
N PRO A 74 -9.56 8.61 5.92
CA PRO A 74 -10.69 9.14 6.69
C PRO A 74 -10.41 9.04 8.20
N LEU A 75 -9.53 9.91 8.70
CA LEU A 75 -9.03 9.90 10.07
C LEU A 75 -8.87 11.33 10.57
N GLN A 76 -9.44 11.64 11.75
CA GLN A 76 -9.25 12.97 12.37
C GLN A 76 -7.81 13.15 12.85
N GLU A 77 -7.16 14.20 12.39
CA GLU A 77 -5.80 14.54 12.81
C GLU A 77 -5.75 15.12 14.23
N LEU A 78 -4.78 14.62 15.01
CA LEU A 78 -4.45 15.04 16.37
C LEU A 78 -2.93 15.21 16.55
N SER A 79 -2.18 15.49 15.49
CA SER A 79 -0.72 15.59 15.49
C SER A 79 -0.20 16.81 16.24
N GLY A 80 -0.97 17.92 16.25
CA GLY A 80 -0.58 19.21 16.80
C GLY A 80 0.41 19.98 15.93
N GLU A 81 0.58 19.59 14.64
CA GLU A 81 1.41 20.34 13.69
C GLU A 81 0.75 21.69 13.31
N GLU A 82 1.55 22.73 13.07
CA GLU A 82 1.05 24.03 12.61
C GLU A 82 0.36 23.97 11.24
N PHE A 83 0.75 22.99 10.43
CA PHE A 83 0.20 22.71 9.11
C PHE A 83 -0.74 21.48 9.10
N ALA A 84 -1.32 21.15 10.27
CA ALA A 84 -2.29 20.06 10.37
C ALA A 84 -3.44 20.22 9.36
N SER A 85 -4.08 19.10 9.05
CA SER A 85 -5.23 19.04 8.15
C SER A 85 -6.29 20.10 8.47
N ARG A 86 -6.76 20.79 7.43
CA ARG A 86 -7.89 21.71 7.48
C ARG A 86 -9.22 21.05 7.13
N SER A 87 -9.17 19.79 6.70
CA SER A 87 -10.33 18.97 6.37
C SER A 87 -10.72 18.13 7.57
N GLU A 88 -11.88 18.38 8.14
CA GLU A 88 -12.38 17.60 9.29
C GLU A 88 -12.50 16.11 8.93
N GLY A 89 -11.98 15.24 9.79
CA GLY A 89 -12.03 13.79 9.60
C GLY A 89 -11.16 13.24 8.49
N VAL A 90 -10.22 14.02 7.92
CA VAL A 90 -9.31 13.56 6.86
C VAL A 90 -7.86 13.92 7.19
N MET A 91 -6.92 12.99 7.01
CA MET A 91 -5.51 13.19 7.34
C MET A 91 -4.58 12.37 6.43
N HIS A 92 -3.44 12.93 6.04
CA HIS A 92 -2.32 12.15 5.47
C HIS A 92 -1.60 11.34 6.56
N ALA A 93 -2.28 10.34 7.14
CA ALA A 93 -1.74 9.51 8.20
C ALA A 93 -0.85 8.35 7.72
N CYS A 94 -0.76 8.14 6.39
CA CYS A 94 0.17 7.19 5.78
C CYS A 94 1.44 7.88 5.25
N GLY A 95 1.38 9.19 4.98
CA GLY A 95 2.52 9.99 4.55
C GLY A 95 2.67 10.16 3.05
N HIS A 96 1.61 9.92 2.29
CA HIS A 96 1.59 10.07 0.83
C HIS A 96 1.89 11.52 0.39
N ASP A 97 1.58 12.52 1.20
CA ASP A 97 2.04 13.90 1.06
C ASP A 97 3.57 14.02 0.91
N SER A 98 4.30 13.21 1.67
CA SER A 98 5.77 13.14 1.60
C SER A 98 6.23 12.39 0.35
N HIS A 99 5.51 11.34 -0.06
CA HIS A 99 5.85 10.59 -1.30
C HIS A 99 5.72 11.49 -2.53
N VAL A 100 4.61 12.24 -2.64
CA VAL A 100 4.42 13.24 -3.70
C VAL A 100 5.53 14.28 -3.70
N ALA A 101 5.87 14.83 -2.53
CA ALA A 101 6.95 15.82 -2.42
C ALA A 101 8.29 15.25 -2.87
N MET A 102 8.64 14.03 -2.45
CA MET A 102 9.88 13.36 -2.82
C MET A 102 9.96 13.05 -4.32
N LEU A 103 8.86 12.61 -4.95
CA LEU A 103 8.83 12.34 -6.38
C LEU A 103 8.92 13.62 -7.22
N LEU A 104 8.28 14.71 -6.79
CA LEU A 104 8.47 16.04 -7.40
C LEU A 104 9.89 16.57 -7.23
N GLY A 105 10.52 16.30 -6.08
CA GLY A 105 11.93 16.61 -5.85
C GLY A 105 12.84 15.83 -6.77
N ALA A 106 12.59 14.53 -6.97
CA ALA A 106 13.33 13.71 -7.93
C ALA A 106 13.15 14.23 -9.37
N ALA A 107 11.94 14.66 -9.75
CA ALA A 107 11.69 15.26 -11.05
C ALA A 107 12.53 16.52 -11.27
N ARG A 108 12.64 17.39 -10.27
CA ARG A 108 13.53 18.59 -10.35
C ARG A 108 15.01 18.24 -10.47
N ILE A 109 15.49 17.24 -9.72
CA ILE A 109 16.87 16.78 -9.83
C ILE A 109 17.13 16.28 -11.26
N LEU A 110 16.24 15.44 -11.78
CA LEU A 110 16.41 14.81 -13.10
C LEU A 110 16.28 15.82 -14.24
N THR A 111 15.40 16.80 -14.16
CA THR A 111 15.29 17.86 -15.19
C THR A 111 16.52 18.75 -15.22
N ASN A 112 17.13 19.07 -14.07
CA ASN A 112 18.38 19.83 -14.02
C ASN A 112 19.58 19.08 -14.66
N HIS A 113 19.48 17.76 -14.76
CA HIS A 113 20.51 16.89 -15.35
C HIS A 113 20.01 16.15 -16.61
N GLN A 114 18.96 16.66 -17.27
CA GLN A 114 18.31 16.00 -18.39
C GLN A 114 19.26 15.62 -19.53
N ALA A 115 20.24 16.46 -19.83
CA ALA A 115 21.21 16.21 -20.88
C ALA A 115 22.11 14.99 -20.58
N GLU A 116 22.34 14.70 -19.31
CA GLU A 116 23.14 13.57 -18.83
C GLU A 116 22.33 12.30 -18.68
N LEU A 117 21.00 12.43 -18.48
CA LEU A 117 20.07 11.32 -18.34
C LEU A 117 20.01 10.51 -19.65
N LYS A 118 19.98 9.20 -19.55
CA LYS A 118 19.72 8.28 -20.68
C LYS A 118 18.27 7.82 -20.63
N GLY A 119 17.72 7.39 -21.78
CA GLY A 119 16.37 6.82 -21.86
C GLY A 119 15.27 7.79 -21.43
N THR A 120 14.24 7.27 -20.78
CA THR A 120 13.04 8.02 -20.38
C THR A 120 12.68 7.75 -18.92
N VAL A 121 12.23 8.77 -18.19
CA VAL A 121 11.67 8.63 -16.84
C VAL A 121 10.19 8.99 -16.86
N LYS A 122 9.35 8.09 -16.34
CA LYS A 122 7.93 8.33 -16.07
C LYS A 122 7.71 8.56 -14.59
N PHE A 123 7.07 9.66 -14.24
CA PHE A 123 6.67 9.99 -12.89
C PHE A 123 5.18 9.66 -12.75
N LEU A 124 4.86 8.63 -11.97
CA LEU A 124 3.51 8.15 -11.75
C LEU A 124 2.99 8.66 -10.41
N PHE A 125 2.12 9.67 -10.43
CA PHE A 125 1.41 10.14 -9.25
C PHE A 125 0.06 9.45 -9.21
N GLN A 126 -0.03 8.45 -8.35
CA GLN A 126 -1.12 7.49 -8.31
C GLN A 126 -2.20 7.89 -7.31
N PRO A 127 -3.50 7.82 -7.67
CA PRO A 127 -4.59 7.99 -6.72
C PRO A 127 -4.85 6.71 -5.91
N ALA A 128 -5.61 6.83 -4.83
CA ALA A 128 -6.42 5.78 -4.22
C ALA A 128 -5.69 4.50 -3.81
N GLU A 129 -4.47 4.58 -3.27
CA GLU A 129 -3.76 3.41 -2.73
C GLU A 129 -4.53 2.79 -1.55
N GLU A 130 -5.10 3.62 -0.69
CA GLU A 130 -5.80 3.20 0.54
C GLU A 130 -7.21 2.62 0.28
N ALA A 131 -7.71 2.68 -0.96
CA ALA A 131 -9.03 2.18 -1.33
C ALA A 131 -9.00 0.72 -1.80
N ALA A 132 -8.43 -0.17 -1.01
CA ALA A 132 -8.30 -1.60 -1.35
C ALA A 132 -9.66 -2.27 -1.65
N GLU A 133 -10.74 -1.81 -1.00
CA GLU A 133 -12.11 -2.28 -1.24
C GLU A 133 -12.66 -1.87 -2.62
N LYS A 134 -12.03 -0.87 -3.27
CA LYS A 134 -12.33 -0.43 -4.65
C LYS A 134 -11.29 -0.91 -5.67
N GLY A 135 -10.36 -1.77 -5.24
CA GLY A 135 -9.30 -2.31 -6.09
C GLY A 135 -8.04 -1.43 -6.20
N GLY A 136 -7.96 -0.32 -5.46
CA GLY A 136 -6.83 0.62 -5.49
C GLY A 136 -6.73 1.43 -6.78
N GLY A 137 -5.73 2.29 -6.86
CA GLY A 137 -5.48 3.17 -8.01
C GLY A 137 -4.45 2.63 -9.02
N ALA A 138 -3.63 1.65 -8.65
CA ALA A 138 -2.60 1.10 -9.52
C ALA A 138 -3.20 0.42 -10.76
N MET A 139 -4.22 -0.43 -10.60
CA MET A 139 -4.85 -1.13 -11.73
C MET A 139 -5.50 -0.19 -12.74
N PRO A 140 -6.33 0.82 -12.34
CA PRO A 140 -6.85 1.80 -13.28
C PRO A 140 -5.77 2.55 -14.07
N MET A 141 -4.63 2.89 -13.45
CA MET A 141 -3.50 3.50 -14.15
C MET A 141 -2.84 2.53 -15.14
N ILE A 142 -2.63 1.27 -14.76
CA ILE A 142 -2.08 0.24 -15.64
C ILE A 142 -2.99 0.02 -16.85
N GLU A 143 -4.30 -0.07 -16.64
CA GLU A 143 -5.31 -0.21 -17.70
C GLU A 143 -5.36 1.00 -18.61
N ALA A 144 -5.08 2.20 -18.10
CA ALA A 144 -4.89 3.41 -18.91
C ALA A 144 -3.57 3.43 -19.71
N GLY A 145 -2.71 2.42 -19.55
CA GLY A 145 -1.51 2.22 -20.35
C GLY A 145 -0.27 2.96 -19.86
N VAL A 146 -0.18 3.33 -18.57
CA VAL A 146 0.97 4.09 -18.03
C VAL A 146 2.31 3.36 -18.16
N LEU A 147 2.29 2.04 -18.27
CA LEU A 147 3.49 1.23 -18.48
C LEU A 147 3.84 1.00 -19.95
N GLU A 148 2.99 1.50 -20.85
CA GLU A 148 3.19 1.45 -22.30
C GLU A 148 3.68 2.84 -22.81
N LYS A 149 4.04 3.01 -24.00
CA LYS A 149 4.33 4.24 -24.78
C LYS A 149 5.02 5.40 -24.03
N PRO A 150 6.31 5.30 -23.75
CA PRO A 150 7.21 4.19 -24.00
C PRO A 150 6.97 3.06 -22.99
N LYS A 151 7.30 1.83 -23.39
CA LYS A 151 7.18 0.65 -22.51
C LYS A 151 8.17 0.78 -21.36
N VAL A 152 7.67 0.57 -20.15
CA VAL A 152 8.50 0.64 -18.93
C VAL A 152 9.32 -0.62 -18.78
N ASP A 153 10.64 -0.44 -18.61
CA ASP A 153 11.61 -1.51 -18.39
C ASP A 153 11.80 -1.80 -16.89
N TYR A 154 11.75 -0.75 -16.05
CA TYR A 154 11.92 -0.85 -14.59
C TYR A 154 10.93 0.05 -13.86
N VAL A 155 10.45 -0.40 -12.69
CA VAL A 155 9.55 0.38 -11.84
C VAL A 155 10.05 0.46 -10.41
N PHE A 156 10.02 1.66 -9.81
CA PHE A 156 10.45 1.90 -8.44
C PHE A 156 9.41 2.72 -7.68
N GLY A 157 9.23 2.37 -6.41
CA GLY A 157 8.45 3.14 -5.47
C GLY A 157 9.09 3.08 -4.08
N LEU A 158 8.83 4.10 -3.27
CA LEU A 158 9.23 4.10 -1.88
C LEU A 158 8.03 4.43 -0.99
N HIS A 159 8.07 3.93 0.23
CA HIS A 159 7.13 4.31 1.27
C HIS A 159 7.87 4.79 2.51
N ILE A 160 7.47 5.91 3.09
CA ILE A 160 7.96 6.30 4.41
C ILE A 160 7.35 5.41 5.48
N PHE A 161 8.15 4.96 6.44
CA PHE A 161 7.67 4.02 7.42
C PHE A 161 8.20 4.33 8.83
N SER A 162 7.28 4.60 9.75
CA SER A 162 7.61 5.01 11.12
C SER A 162 8.17 3.88 12.00
N ASN A 163 8.13 2.63 11.53
CA ASN A 163 8.73 1.51 12.25
C ASN A 163 10.26 1.49 12.14
N PHE A 164 10.82 2.14 11.12
CA PHE A 164 12.27 2.21 10.93
C PHE A 164 12.83 3.56 11.40
N PRO A 165 14.05 3.56 11.97
CA PRO A 165 14.73 4.79 12.34
C PRO A 165 14.87 5.74 11.14
N SER A 166 14.78 7.04 11.41
CA SER A 166 15.01 8.10 10.41
C SER A 166 16.30 7.84 9.61
N ARG A 167 16.28 8.13 8.31
CA ARG A 167 17.39 7.94 7.37
C ARG A 167 17.82 6.48 7.17
N THR A 168 16.89 5.53 7.36
CA THR A 168 17.15 4.11 7.10
C THR A 168 16.35 3.66 5.88
N PHE A 169 17.01 3.23 4.82
CA PHE A 169 16.40 2.49 3.73
C PHE A 169 16.26 1.02 4.15
N ALA A 170 15.05 0.49 4.03
CA ALA A 170 14.74 -0.89 4.40
C ALA A 170 14.07 -1.60 3.23
N LEU A 171 14.65 -2.70 2.78
CA LEU A 171 14.17 -3.47 1.63
C LEU A 171 14.58 -4.93 1.75
N ARG A 172 14.14 -5.76 0.83
CA ARG A 172 14.55 -7.16 0.72
C ARG A 172 14.29 -7.72 -0.67
N PRO A 173 15.02 -8.72 -1.12
CA PRO A 173 14.71 -9.48 -2.33
C PRO A 173 13.47 -10.36 -2.12
N GLY A 174 12.67 -10.54 -3.16
CA GLY A 174 11.45 -11.34 -3.10
C GLY A 174 10.31 -10.68 -2.34
N PRO A 175 9.48 -11.45 -1.61
CA PRO A 175 8.29 -10.92 -0.93
C PRO A 175 8.64 -9.88 0.14
N LEU A 176 8.23 -8.62 -0.06
CA LEU A 176 8.42 -7.53 0.89
C LEU A 176 7.17 -7.28 1.74
N MET A 177 5.99 -7.22 1.11
CA MET A 177 4.72 -6.97 1.77
C MET A 177 3.70 -8.04 1.40
N ALA A 178 2.73 -8.27 2.29
CA ALA A 178 1.76 -9.35 2.15
C ALA A 178 0.71 -9.06 1.06
N ALA A 179 0.18 -10.13 0.49
CA ALA A 179 -1.13 -10.08 -0.15
C ALA A 179 -2.21 -9.82 0.89
N SER A 180 -3.24 -9.07 0.50
CA SER A 180 -4.43 -8.86 1.31
C SER A 180 -5.64 -9.51 0.67
N GLY A 181 -6.55 -9.97 1.53
CA GLY A 181 -7.86 -10.45 1.14
C GLY A 181 -8.83 -10.33 2.30
N THR A 182 -10.11 -10.30 1.98
CA THR A 182 -11.20 -10.30 2.94
C THR A 182 -12.05 -11.56 2.76
N PHE A 183 -12.75 -11.96 3.79
CA PHE A 183 -13.74 -13.00 3.70
C PHE A 183 -15.00 -12.61 4.46
N ARG A 184 -16.13 -13.01 3.91
CA ARG A 184 -17.45 -12.90 4.53
C ARG A 184 -18.09 -14.28 4.56
N ILE A 185 -18.55 -14.70 5.73
CA ILE A 185 -19.21 -16.00 5.93
C ILE A 185 -20.56 -15.74 6.53
N ARG A 186 -21.62 -16.09 5.82
CA ARG A 186 -22.98 -16.05 6.34
C ARG A 186 -23.41 -17.46 6.72
N VAL A 187 -23.60 -17.69 8.01
CA VAL A 187 -24.12 -18.94 8.56
C VAL A 187 -25.64 -18.86 8.55
N LEU A 188 -26.28 -19.77 7.86
CA LEU A 188 -27.73 -19.88 7.71
C LEU A 188 -28.24 -21.01 8.60
N GLY A 189 -28.99 -20.64 9.60
CA GLY A 189 -29.62 -21.54 10.56
C GLY A 189 -31.15 -21.60 10.42
N ARG A 190 -31.82 -21.81 11.54
CA ARG A 190 -33.27 -21.73 11.69
C ARG A 190 -33.56 -21.22 13.08
N GLY A 191 -34.10 -20.01 13.16
CA GLY A 191 -34.40 -19.32 14.40
C GLY A 191 -35.56 -19.93 15.17
N GLY A 192 -35.79 -19.42 16.38
CA GLY A 192 -36.88 -19.83 17.25
C GLY A 192 -36.78 -19.28 18.67
N HIS A 193 -37.52 -19.87 19.57
CA HIS A 193 -37.58 -19.44 20.95
C HIS A 193 -36.29 -19.84 21.71
N GLY A 194 -35.64 -18.92 22.42
CA GLY A 194 -34.38 -19.16 23.13
C GLY A 194 -34.46 -20.27 24.19
N SER A 195 -35.64 -20.58 24.72
CA SER A 195 -35.85 -21.69 25.65
C SER A 195 -36.11 -23.05 24.99
N ALA A 196 -36.21 -23.10 23.65
CA ALA A 196 -36.43 -24.32 22.87
C ALA A 196 -35.36 -24.54 21.80
N PRO A 197 -34.03 -24.50 22.15
CA PRO A 197 -32.93 -24.57 21.17
C PRO A 197 -32.92 -25.88 20.36
N HIS A 198 -33.46 -26.97 20.90
CA HIS A 198 -33.59 -28.28 20.23
C HIS A 198 -34.53 -28.27 19.02
N GLN A 199 -35.37 -27.23 18.87
CA GLN A 199 -36.25 -27.03 17.72
C GLN A 199 -35.64 -26.11 16.64
N THR A 200 -34.43 -25.63 16.87
CA THR A 200 -33.75 -24.64 16.03
C THR A 200 -32.43 -25.20 15.41
N ILE A 201 -31.84 -24.42 14.55
CA ILE A 201 -30.41 -24.54 14.14
C ILE A 201 -29.82 -23.20 14.50
N ASP A 202 -29.13 -23.12 15.63
CA ASP A 202 -28.65 -21.85 16.18
C ASP A 202 -27.38 -21.35 15.45
N PRO A 203 -27.49 -20.30 14.62
CA PRO A 203 -26.35 -19.79 13.87
C PRO A 203 -25.34 -19.08 14.76
N VAL A 204 -25.71 -18.58 15.93
CA VAL A 204 -24.79 -17.94 16.89
C VAL A 204 -23.85 -19.00 17.48
N PHE A 205 -24.40 -20.16 17.88
CA PHE A 205 -23.59 -21.27 18.35
C PHE A 205 -22.65 -21.79 17.24
N VAL A 206 -23.16 -21.97 16.01
CA VAL A 206 -22.35 -22.44 14.87
C VAL A 206 -21.24 -21.44 14.55
N ALA A 207 -21.52 -20.13 14.55
CA ALA A 207 -20.54 -19.08 14.34
C ALA A 207 -19.38 -19.12 15.37
N ALA A 208 -19.71 -19.36 16.65
CA ALA A 208 -18.69 -19.50 17.70
C ALA A 208 -17.76 -20.70 17.45
N GLN A 209 -18.29 -21.85 17.03
CA GLN A 209 -17.51 -23.02 16.64
C GLN A 209 -16.65 -22.75 15.40
N LEU A 210 -17.21 -22.04 14.42
CA LEU A 210 -16.51 -21.67 13.20
C LEU A 210 -15.32 -20.74 13.48
N ILE A 211 -15.49 -19.71 14.31
CA ILE A 211 -14.40 -18.80 14.73
C ILE A 211 -13.25 -19.63 15.34
N THR A 212 -13.58 -20.54 16.26
CA THR A 212 -12.59 -21.40 16.90
C THR A 212 -11.86 -22.29 15.89
N ALA A 213 -12.59 -22.90 14.96
CA ALA A 213 -12.03 -23.78 13.94
C ALA A 213 -11.11 -23.04 12.96
N LEU A 214 -11.47 -21.81 12.57
CA LEU A 214 -10.66 -20.97 11.68
C LEU A 214 -9.29 -20.62 12.29
N GLN A 215 -9.18 -20.46 13.63
CA GLN A 215 -7.88 -20.26 14.29
C GLN A 215 -6.93 -21.47 14.11
N GLY A 216 -7.49 -22.65 13.84
CA GLY A 216 -6.71 -23.85 13.50
C GLY A 216 -5.91 -23.72 12.21
N ILE A 217 -6.28 -22.85 11.29
CA ILE A 217 -5.55 -22.62 10.03
C ILE A 217 -4.11 -22.22 10.34
N ARG A 218 -3.93 -21.14 11.12
CA ARG A 218 -2.60 -20.62 11.47
C ARG A 218 -1.83 -21.57 12.39
N SER A 219 -2.51 -22.22 13.35
CA SER A 219 -1.85 -22.97 14.40
C SER A 219 -1.58 -24.44 14.06
N ARG A 220 -2.26 -25.02 13.04
CA ARG A 220 -2.21 -26.47 12.76
C ARG A 220 -2.12 -26.83 11.29
N MET A 221 -2.39 -25.92 10.34
CA MET A 221 -2.56 -26.27 8.93
C MET A 221 -1.59 -25.56 7.98
N VAL A 222 -0.89 -24.54 8.47
CA VAL A 222 0.17 -23.80 7.77
C VAL A 222 1.45 -23.92 8.58
N ASP A 223 2.60 -23.93 7.90
CA ASP A 223 3.90 -24.00 8.58
C ASP A 223 4.03 -22.83 9.57
N PRO A 224 4.44 -23.08 10.82
CA PRO A 224 4.62 -22.03 11.83
C PRO A 224 5.58 -20.90 11.44
N VAL A 225 6.54 -21.15 10.56
CA VAL A 225 7.49 -20.12 10.09
C VAL A 225 6.94 -19.27 8.93
N GLU A 226 5.85 -19.71 8.27
CA GLU A 226 5.22 -18.91 7.23
C GLU A 226 4.44 -17.73 7.83
N PRO A 227 4.73 -16.48 7.44
CA PRO A 227 3.94 -15.34 7.86
C PRO A 227 2.50 -15.42 7.35
N LEU A 228 1.56 -15.51 8.29
CA LEU A 228 0.13 -15.64 8.00
C LEU A 228 -0.71 -14.93 9.06
N VAL A 229 -1.71 -14.17 8.61
CA VAL A 229 -2.83 -13.70 9.44
C VAL A 229 -4.14 -14.22 8.85
N VAL A 230 -5.00 -14.77 9.71
CA VAL A 230 -6.41 -15.01 9.45
C VAL A 230 -7.17 -14.56 10.69
N SER A 231 -7.95 -13.49 10.56
CA SER A 231 -8.67 -12.90 11.68
C SER A 231 -10.13 -12.69 11.33
N VAL A 232 -11.04 -13.16 12.19
CA VAL A 232 -12.44 -12.73 12.19
C VAL A 232 -12.49 -11.40 12.93
N CYS A 233 -12.95 -10.33 12.26
CA CYS A 233 -12.92 -8.97 12.78
C CYS A 233 -14.29 -8.48 13.24
N SER A 234 -15.38 -9.01 12.65
CA SER A 234 -16.73 -8.67 13.06
C SER A 234 -17.66 -9.90 13.06
N VAL A 235 -18.67 -9.86 13.93
CA VAL A 235 -19.75 -10.87 14.00
C VAL A 235 -21.05 -10.14 14.28
N HIS A 236 -22.04 -10.37 13.42
CA HIS A 236 -23.37 -9.76 13.56
C HIS A 236 -24.44 -10.84 13.54
N SER A 237 -25.25 -10.90 14.60
CA SER A 237 -26.38 -11.83 14.71
C SER A 237 -27.30 -11.46 15.86
N GLY A 238 -28.58 -11.78 15.71
CA GLY A 238 -29.58 -11.63 16.76
C GLY A 238 -29.98 -10.20 17.09
N THR A 239 -31.16 -10.05 17.74
CA THR A 239 -31.71 -8.74 18.13
C THR A 239 -32.23 -8.72 19.56
N ARG A 240 -32.55 -9.88 20.11
CA ARG A 240 -33.12 -10.02 21.48
C ARG A 240 -32.60 -11.26 22.18
N ASN A 241 -32.55 -11.21 23.50
CA ASN A 241 -31.97 -12.24 24.36
C ASN A 241 -32.83 -13.54 24.46
N ASN A 242 -34.07 -13.56 23.98
CA ASN A 242 -34.97 -14.70 24.01
C ASN A 242 -35.32 -15.23 22.60
N ILE A 243 -34.65 -14.75 21.54
CA ILE A 243 -34.90 -15.18 20.18
C ILE A 243 -33.57 -15.70 19.59
N ILE A 244 -33.56 -16.96 19.16
CA ILE A 244 -32.48 -17.49 18.31
C ILE A 244 -32.71 -16.97 16.89
N PRO A 245 -31.75 -16.30 16.28
CA PRO A 245 -31.88 -15.73 14.92
C PRO A 245 -31.82 -16.77 13.81
N ASP A 246 -32.13 -16.36 12.57
CA ASP A 246 -32.03 -17.22 11.39
C ASP A 246 -30.66 -17.26 10.79
N ASP A 247 -29.81 -16.23 11.02
CA ASP A 247 -28.45 -16.16 10.47
C ASP A 247 -27.44 -15.46 11.40
N ALA A 248 -26.17 -15.68 11.08
CA ALA A 248 -25.03 -14.95 11.63
C ALA A 248 -24.04 -14.63 10.50
N VAL A 249 -23.51 -13.40 10.49
CA VAL A 249 -22.52 -12.94 9.52
C VAL A 249 -21.21 -12.71 10.24
N LEU A 250 -20.14 -13.33 9.70
CA LEU A 250 -18.76 -13.13 10.14
C LEU A 250 -18.00 -12.45 9.02
N GLU A 251 -17.21 -11.45 9.34
CA GLU A 251 -16.30 -10.79 8.39
C GLU A 251 -14.88 -10.80 8.95
N GLY A 252 -13.93 -10.97 8.04
CA GLY A 252 -12.53 -11.10 8.43
C GLY A 252 -11.55 -10.75 7.35
N THR A 253 -10.28 -10.83 7.72
CA THR A 253 -9.16 -10.53 6.81
C THR A 253 -8.12 -11.63 6.81
N MET A 254 -7.41 -11.77 5.70
CA MET A 254 -6.23 -12.63 5.59
C MET A 254 -5.03 -11.86 5.02
N ARG A 255 -3.82 -12.24 5.47
CA ARG A 255 -2.54 -11.74 4.96
C ARG A 255 -1.60 -12.90 4.77
N THR A 256 -0.96 -12.96 3.61
CA THR A 256 0.04 -13.98 3.28
C THR A 256 1.17 -13.37 2.47
N VAL A 257 2.38 -13.88 2.59
CA VAL A 257 3.54 -13.41 1.82
C VAL A 257 3.89 -14.33 0.65
N ASP A 258 3.02 -15.28 0.36
CA ASP A 258 3.16 -16.25 -0.73
C ASP A 258 1.81 -16.56 -1.38
N GLU A 259 1.78 -16.60 -2.70
CA GLU A 259 0.54 -16.82 -3.48
C GLU A 259 0.05 -18.28 -3.38
N ALA A 260 0.94 -19.26 -3.19
CA ALA A 260 0.52 -20.65 -2.99
C ALA A 260 -0.15 -20.83 -1.62
N THR A 261 0.44 -20.23 -0.59
CA THR A 261 -0.14 -20.16 0.76
C THR A 261 -1.47 -19.42 0.76
N LYS A 262 -1.60 -18.34 0.02
CA LYS A 262 -2.87 -17.60 -0.15
C LYS A 262 -3.97 -18.53 -0.69
N ARG A 263 -3.70 -19.21 -1.81
CA ARG A 263 -4.66 -20.18 -2.41
C ARG A 263 -5.04 -21.29 -1.44
N ARG A 264 -4.05 -21.84 -0.70
CA ARG A 264 -4.27 -22.87 0.32
C ARG A 264 -5.18 -22.37 1.44
N VAL A 265 -4.90 -21.19 1.99
CA VAL A 265 -5.69 -20.58 3.07
C VAL A 265 -7.12 -20.29 2.63
N THR A 266 -7.32 -19.73 1.44
CA THR A 266 -8.64 -19.53 0.82
C THR A 266 -9.44 -20.83 0.76
N SER A 267 -8.81 -21.93 0.30
CA SER A 267 -9.43 -23.27 0.26
C SER A 267 -9.76 -23.79 1.67
N LEU A 268 -8.88 -23.55 2.65
CA LEU A 268 -9.08 -23.98 4.04
C LEU A 268 -10.26 -23.23 4.69
N ILE A 269 -10.36 -21.90 4.49
CA ILE A 269 -11.49 -21.11 5.01
C ILE A 269 -12.80 -21.68 4.48
N ARG A 270 -12.93 -21.91 3.16
CA ARG A 270 -14.15 -22.48 2.57
C ARG A 270 -14.46 -23.86 3.14
N ARG A 271 -13.48 -24.78 3.16
CA ARG A 271 -13.63 -26.16 3.62
C ARG A 271 -14.06 -26.21 5.09
N ILE A 272 -13.43 -25.43 5.97
CA ILE A 272 -13.77 -25.40 7.40
C ILE A 272 -15.17 -24.85 7.57
N SER A 273 -15.54 -23.76 6.88
CA SER A 273 -16.86 -23.16 6.98
C SER A 273 -17.96 -24.15 6.61
N PHE A 274 -17.86 -24.79 5.47
CA PHE A 274 -18.84 -25.80 5.04
C PHE A 274 -18.90 -27.00 5.99
N SER A 275 -17.74 -27.47 6.47
CA SER A 275 -17.69 -28.65 7.36
C SER A 275 -18.31 -28.36 8.73
N VAL A 276 -17.98 -27.22 9.34
CA VAL A 276 -18.55 -26.82 10.65
C VAL A 276 -20.05 -26.62 10.53
N CYS A 277 -20.52 -25.85 9.55
CA CYS A 277 -21.96 -25.64 9.34
C CYS A 277 -22.70 -26.96 9.14
N LYS A 278 -22.20 -27.85 8.29
CA LYS A 278 -22.79 -29.17 8.04
C LYS A 278 -22.88 -30.02 9.31
N THR A 279 -21.86 -29.96 10.18
CA THR A 279 -21.83 -30.73 11.44
C THR A 279 -23.01 -30.39 12.35
N PHE A 280 -23.45 -29.13 12.34
CA PHE A 280 -24.56 -28.64 13.18
C PHE A 280 -25.88 -28.47 12.40
N GLY A 281 -25.97 -28.99 11.17
CA GLY A 281 -27.16 -28.90 10.33
C GLY A 281 -27.43 -27.55 9.71
N ALA A 282 -26.47 -26.59 9.83
CA ALA A 282 -26.55 -25.27 9.20
C ALA A 282 -26.02 -25.32 7.75
N HIS A 283 -26.33 -24.29 6.99
CA HIS A 283 -25.68 -23.98 5.70
C HIS A 283 -24.82 -22.73 5.85
N CYS A 284 -23.92 -22.47 4.90
CA CYS A 284 -23.22 -21.19 4.82
C CYS A 284 -22.94 -20.75 3.39
N GLU A 285 -22.89 -19.44 3.23
CA GLU A 285 -22.38 -18.74 2.06
C GLU A 285 -20.98 -18.22 2.41
N VAL A 286 -20.01 -18.39 1.52
CA VAL A 286 -18.61 -17.97 1.75
C VAL A 286 -18.13 -17.15 0.57
N GLU A 287 -18.00 -15.86 0.79
CA GLU A 287 -17.40 -14.90 -0.14
C GLU A 287 -15.95 -14.65 0.29
N ILE A 288 -15.02 -14.65 -0.65
CA ILE A 288 -13.62 -14.31 -0.41
C ILE A 288 -13.18 -13.42 -1.56
N GLU A 289 -12.73 -12.24 -1.21
CA GLU A 289 -12.26 -11.23 -2.17
C GLU A 289 -10.76 -11.03 -2.00
N ASP A 290 -10.07 -11.07 -3.13
CA ASP A 290 -8.67 -10.70 -3.21
C ASP A 290 -8.58 -9.18 -3.41
N ALA A 291 -7.80 -8.49 -2.55
CA ALA A 291 -7.50 -7.08 -2.74
C ALA A 291 -6.13 -6.94 -3.43
N TYR A 292 -5.05 -6.82 -2.67
CA TYR A 292 -3.72 -6.62 -3.25
C TYR A 292 -2.92 -7.92 -3.27
N PRO A 293 -2.14 -8.18 -4.35
CA PRO A 293 -1.21 -9.31 -4.39
C PRO A 293 0.01 -9.08 -3.50
N VAL A 294 0.82 -10.13 -3.32
CA VAL A 294 2.12 -10.00 -2.65
C VAL A 294 2.99 -8.98 -3.38
N THR A 295 3.56 -8.02 -2.66
CA THR A 295 4.57 -7.10 -3.19
C THR A 295 5.91 -7.83 -3.27
N VAL A 296 6.34 -8.18 -4.47
CA VAL A 296 7.52 -9.01 -4.70
C VAL A 296 8.57 -8.21 -5.44
N ASN A 297 9.66 -7.84 -4.76
CA ASN A 297 10.81 -7.23 -5.37
C ASN A 297 11.55 -8.20 -6.28
N ASN A 298 11.96 -7.75 -7.47
CA ASN A 298 12.80 -8.55 -8.34
C ASN A 298 14.19 -8.73 -7.70
N PRO A 299 14.67 -9.96 -7.41
CA PRO A 299 15.91 -10.14 -6.65
C PRO A 299 17.17 -9.58 -7.31
N VAL A 300 17.21 -9.57 -8.65
CA VAL A 300 18.37 -9.05 -9.38
C VAL A 300 18.38 -7.51 -9.32
N VAL A 301 17.21 -6.89 -9.56
CA VAL A 301 17.06 -5.42 -9.49
C VAL A 301 17.30 -4.94 -8.05
N GLU A 302 16.73 -5.63 -7.06
CA GLU A 302 16.84 -5.27 -5.65
C GLU A 302 18.30 -5.30 -5.17
N ALA A 303 19.09 -6.29 -5.55
CA ALA A 303 20.50 -6.38 -5.16
C ALA A 303 21.32 -5.16 -5.63
N ASP A 304 20.98 -4.59 -6.79
CA ASP A 304 21.61 -3.38 -7.28
C ASP A 304 21.05 -2.13 -6.59
N VAL A 305 19.73 -2.06 -6.38
CA VAL A 305 19.09 -1.00 -5.58
C VAL A 305 19.70 -0.94 -4.19
N PHE A 306 19.88 -2.08 -3.53
CA PHE A 306 20.51 -2.15 -2.19
C PHE A 306 21.90 -1.53 -2.18
N LYS A 307 22.73 -1.83 -3.20
CA LYS A 307 24.07 -1.24 -3.33
C LYS A 307 24.03 0.26 -3.56
N LEU A 308 23.14 0.72 -4.45
CA LEU A 308 23.00 2.14 -4.79
C LEU A 308 22.50 2.96 -3.59
N LEU A 309 21.50 2.50 -2.86
CA LEU A 309 21.00 3.20 -1.68
C LEU A 309 22.07 3.35 -0.58
N ARG A 310 23.02 2.43 -0.48
CA ARG A 310 24.16 2.54 0.44
C ARG A 310 25.14 3.65 0.10
N THR A 311 25.12 4.18 -1.12
CA THR A 311 25.98 5.29 -1.54
C THR A 311 25.44 6.65 -1.10
N ILE A 312 24.16 6.74 -0.68
CA ILE A 312 23.54 7.98 -0.26
C ILE A 312 24.09 8.41 1.10
N PRO A 313 24.77 9.57 1.19
CA PRO A 313 25.43 9.99 2.43
C PRO A 313 24.44 10.18 3.59
N GLY A 314 24.87 9.84 4.80
CA GLY A 314 24.07 10.06 6.01
C GLY A 314 22.90 9.09 6.20
N THR A 315 22.80 8.04 5.38
CA THR A 315 21.77 7.01 5.46
C THR A 315 22.33 5.65 5.86
N LYS A 316 21.42 4.73 6.20
CA LYS A 316 21.69 3.31 6.38
C LYS A 316 20.79 2.51 5.46
N THR A 317 21.29 1.38 4.96
CA THR A 317 20.48 0.43 4.19
C THR A 317 20.49 -0.92 4.89
N VAL A 318 19.31 -1.48 5.12
CA VAL A 318 19.14 -2.73 5.88
C VAL A 318 18.20 -3.69 5.14
N GLU A 319 18.47 -4.98 5.25
CA GLU A 319 17.50 -6.01 4.85
C GLU A 319 16.51 -6.26 5.98
N VAL A 320 15.23 -6.46 5.63
CA VAL A 320 14.14 -6.62 6.61
C VAL A 320 13.33 -7.91 6.32
N PRO A 321 12.69 -8.51 7.34
CA PRO A 321 11.73 -9.58 7.11
C PRO A 321 10.50 -9.04 6.34
N PRO A 322 9.69 -9.94 5.73
CA PRO A 322 8.45 -9.51 5.08
C PRO A 322 7.49 -8.92 6.10
N LEU A 323 6.77 -7.85 5.69
CA LEU A 323 5.77 -7.19 6.51
C LEU A 323 4.35 -7.64 6.14
N LEU A 324 3.45 -7.70 7.14
CA LEU A 324 2.06 -8.14 6.92
C LEU A 324 1.11 -6.97 6.56
N VAL A 325 1.65 -5.85 6.11
CA VAL A 325 0.91 -4.77 5.43
C VAL A 325 0.82 -5.07 3.93
N ALA A 326 -0.10 -4.44 3.23
CA ALA A 326 -0.32 -4.66 1.80
C ALA A 326 -0.16 -3.34 1.03
N GLU A 327 0.08 -3.42 -0.28
CA GLU A 327 0.41 -2.28 -1.13
C GLU A 327 0.05 -2.59 -2.60
N ASP A 328 -0.67 -1.69 -3.26
CA ASP A 328 -1.12 -1.88 -4.64
C ASP A 328 0.01 -1.66 -5.68
N PHE A 329 1.16 -1.11 -5.29
CA PHE A 329 2.37 -1.10 -6.12
C PHE A 329 2.77 -2.50 -6.59
N SER A 330 2.33 -3.53 -5.89
CA SER A 330 2.46 -4.93 -6.26
C SER A 330 1.94 -5.24 -7.67
N PHE A 331 0.93 -4.50 -8.16
CA PHE A 331 0.43 -4.65 -9.52
C PHE A 331 1.44 -4.16 -10.57
N PHE A 332 2.16 -3.06 -10.30
CA PHE A 332 3.24 -2.59 -11.19
C PHE A 332 4.39 -3.60 -11.24
N LEU A 333 4.79 -4.15 -10.09
CA LEU A 333 5.85 -5.18 -10.00
C LEU A 333 5.51 -6.47 -10.75
N ARG A 334 4.23 -6.77 -10.95
CA ARG A 334 3.79 -7.88 -11.81
C ARG A 334 3.93 -7.60 -13.30
N LYS A 335 4.09 -6.34 -13.70
CA LYS A 335 4.17 -5.90 -15.11
C LYS A 335 5.58 -5.56 -15.54
N ALA A 336 6.40 -5.03 -14.65
CA ALA A 336 7.78 -4.65 -14.92
C ALA A 336 8.69 -5.06 -13.74
N PRO A 337 9.94 -5.47 -13.98
CA PRO A 337 10.90 -5.71 -12.90
C PRO A 337 11.17 -4.42 -12.14
N GLY A 338 11.29 -4.51 -10.82
CA GLY A 338 11.47 -3.32 -9.99
C GLY A 338 11.67 -3.63 -8.52
N THR A 339 11.65 -2.59 -7.73
CA THR A 339 11.81 -2.65 -6.28
C THR A 339 10.92 -1.63 -5.59
N TYR A 340 10.22 -2.08 -4.57
CA TYR A 340 9.60 -1.24 -3.56
C TYR A 340 10.46 -1.27 -2.30
N TYR A 341 10.66 -0.12 -1.65
CA TYR A 341 11.49 -0.02 -0.46
C TYR A 341 10.94 1.00 0.54
N PHE A 342 11.33 0.86 1.78
CA PHE A 342 10.94 1.79 2.84
C PHE A 342 12.02 2.81 3.12
N LEU A 343 11.59 4.01 3.50
CA LEU A 343 12.43 5.05 4.10
C LEU A 343 11.94 5.31 5.53
N GLY A 344 12.78 5.02 6.50
CA GLY A 344 12.49 5.22 7.92
C GLY A 344 12.34 6.69 8.28
N THR A 345 11.32 6.99 9.10
CA THR A 345 10.99 8.35 9.55
C THR A 345 10.94 8.49 11.09
N ARG A 346 11.21 7.41 11.82
CA ARG A 346 11.13 7.42 13.29
C ARG A 346 12.23 8.25 13.90
N ASN A 347 11.86 9.34 14.57
CA ASN A 347 12.78 10.23 15.26
C ASN A 347 12.17 10.69 16.59
N ALA A 348 12.59 10.06 17.69
CA ALA A 348 12.07 10.37 19.03
C ALA A 348 12.41 11.80 19.48
N ARG A 349 13.55 12.37 19.02
CA ARG A 349 13.94 13.74 19.36
C ARG A 349 13.02 14.79 18.77
N LYS A 350 12.39 14.47 17.62
CA LYS A 350 11.40 15.34 16.92
C LYS A 350 9.95 14.94 17.22
N GLY A 351 9.72 13.95 18.10
CA GLY A 351 8.38 13.44 18.39
C GLY A 351 7.74 12.59 17.29
N CYS A 352 8.49 12.21 16.24
CA CYS A 352 8.03 11.35 15.14
C CYS A 352 8.11 9.89 15.57
N VAL A 353 7.18 9.42 16.40
CA VAL A 353 7.18 8.08 17.00
C VAL A 353 5.88 7.32 16.81
N SER A 354 4.80 8.01 16.44
CA SER A 354 3.50 7.38 16.19
C SER A 354 3.55 6.54 14.91
N PRO A 355 2.88 5.37 14.87
CA PRO A 355 2.85 4.54 13.69
C PRO A 355 2.05 5.21 12.55
N ASN A 356 2.31 4.77 11.31
CA ASN A 356 1.44 5.08 10.18
C ASN A 356 0.00 4.71 10.54
N HIS A 357 -1.00 5.41 9.98
CA HIS A 357 -2.43 5.32 10.30
C HIS A 357 -2.83 5.77 11.72
N SER A 358 -1.91 6.38 12.47
CA SER A 358 -2.25 7.01 13.74
C SER A 358 -2.73 8.46 13.53
N SER A 359 -3.76 8.89 14.26
CA SER A 359 -4.18 10.30 14.31
C SER A 359 -3.08 11.28 14.77
N ARG A 360 -2.00 10.76 15.35
CA ARG A 360 -0.83 11.50 15.82
C ARG A 360 0.42 11.22 14.98
N PHE A 361 0.26 10.63 13.80
CA PHE A 361 1.36 10.35 12.88
C PHE A 361 2.09 11.64 12.49
N ARG A 362 3.42 11.59 12.52
CA ARG A 362 4.31 12.70 12.15
C ARG A 362 5.52 12.16 11.41
N VAL A 363 6.02 12.94 10.47
CA VAL A 363 7.18 12.59 9.64
C VAL A 363 8.38 13.43 10.04
N ASP A 364 9.55 12.82 10.19
CA ASP A 364 10.81 13.56 10.21
C ASP A 364 11.13 14.08 8.79
N GLU A 365 10.80 15.34 8.53
CA GLU A 365 10.94 15.97 7.20
C GLU A 365 12.38 15.97 6.65
N ASP A 366 13.41 15.84 7.52
CA ASP A 366 14.81 15.78 7.08
C ASP A 366 15.12 14.56 6.22
N VAL A 367 14.26 13.53 6.22
CA VAL A 367 14.48 12.33 5.39
C VAL A 367 14.05 12.55 3.94
N MET A 368 13.21 13.53 3.65
CA MET A 368 12.60 13.69 2.33
C MET A 368 13.66 13.93 1.23
N LYS A 369 14.71 14.68 1.54
CA LYS A 369 15.81 14.84 0.59
C LYS A 369 16.45 13.51 0.20
N HIS A 370 16.67 12.63 1.16
CA HIS A 370 17.23 11.29 0.87
C HIS A 370 16.28 10.44 0.04
N GLY A 371 14.95 10.59 0.24
CA GLY A 371 13.95 9.94 -0.60
C GLY A 371 13.97 10.46 -2.05
N ALA A 372 14.02 11.77 -2.26
CA ALA A 372 14.14 12.37 -3.59
C ALA A 372 15.45 11.98 -4.28
N ASP A 373 16.57 12.04 -3.56
CA ASP A 373 17.89 11.63 -4.05
C ASP A 373 17.89 10.15 -4.46
N SER A 374 17.24 9.26 -3.67
CA SER A 374 17.17 7.84 -3.98
C SER A 374 16.38 7.55 -5.25
N LEU A 375 15.21 8.18 -5.43
CA LEU A 375 14.42 8.04 -6.64
C LEU A 375 15.15 8.55 -7.87
N ALA A 376 15.81 9.72 -7.78
CA ALA A 376 16.61 10.27 -8.87
C ALA A 376 17.82 9.38 -9.21
N LEU A 377 18.54 8.89 -8.21
CA LEU A 377 19.67 7.96 -8.38
C LEU A 377 19.24 6.69 -9.12
N LEU A 378 18.14 6.06 -8.69
CA LEU A 378 17.62 4.86 -9.34
C LEU A 378 17.21 5.14 -10.79
N ALA A 379 16.58 6.28 -11.07
CA ALA A 379 16.22 6.65 -12.44
C ALA A 379 17.47 6.80 -13.32
N PHE A 380 18.50 7.51 -12.87
CA PHE A 380 19.76 7.67 -13.60
C PHE A 380 20.45 6.35 -13.90
N GLU A 381 20.63 5.54 -12.87
CA GLU A 381 21.40 4.29 -12.97
C GLU A 381 20.68 3.25 -13.84
N PHE A 382 19.37 3.11 -13.71
CA PHE A 382 18.62 2.09 -14.42
C PHE A 382 18.27 2.50 -15.84
N SER A 383 18.03 3.78 -16.10
CA SER A 383 17.79 4.26 -17.47
C SER A 383 19.05 4.18 -18.35
N GLY A 384 20.23 4.32 -17.77
CA GLY A 384 21.52 4.23 -18.47
C GLY A 384 22.06 2.81 -18.72
N ARG A 385 21.41 1.77 -18.19
CA ARG A 385 21.87 0.37 -18.34
C ARG A 385 21.85 -0.06 -19.79
N GLY A 386 22.94 -0.68 -20.25
CA GLY A 386 23.04 -1.23 -21.61
C GLY A 386 23.15 -0.20 -22.74
N ALA A 387 23.17 1.08 -22.45
CA ALA A 387 23.37 2.16 -23.42
C ALA A 387 24.89 2.38 -23.74
N ARG A 388 25.64 1.29 -23.93
CA ARG A 388 27.06 1.36 -24.36
C ARG A 388 27.19 1.03 -25.82
#